data_8cd2ebe12c2ba08d40cfd401fcfd3c3b
#
_entry.id   8cd2ebe12c2ba08d40cfd401fcfd3c3b
#
_cell.length_a   1.000
_cell.length_b   1.000
_cell.length_c   1.000
_cell.angle_alpha   90.00
_cell.angle_beta   90.00
_cell.angle_gamma   90.00
#
_symmetry.space_group_name_H-M   'P 1'
#
loop_
_entity.id
_entity.type
_entity.pdbx_description
1 polymer ?
#
loop_
_entity_poly.entity_id
_entity_poly.type
_entity_poly.pdbx_seq_one_letter_code
_entity_poly.pdbx_strand_id
1 'polypeptide(L)'
;AVDEQGRPWASMAEGRPGFVRAPQPQTLQLNAELPTDDPAAAALRPGSAIGLLGIELHSRRRNRINGHVLTRAAGLLEIGVEHAFGNCPQYIQHRDVQINAVDHQIERPAAQRRSGLDDAARTLIAQADTFFVASYIERADGSRSVDMSHRGGQAGFVRVEGDCLTIPDFAGNLHFN
;
A
#
# COMPACT_ATOMS: atom_id res chain seq x y z
N ALA A 1 -5.17 5.21 -0.52
CA ALA A 1 -6.41 6.00 -0.37
C ALA A 1 -6.10 7.42 0.08
N VAL A 2 -7.04 8.34 -0.10
CA VAL A 2 -6.92 9.75 0.33
C VAL A 2 -8.09 10.05 1.25
N ASP A 3 -7.82 10.61 2.43
CA ASP A 3 -8.86 10.95 3.40
C ASP A 3 -9.62 12.25 3.06
N GLU A 4 -10.60 12.59 3.88
CA GLU A 4 -11.42 13.80 3.70
C GLU A 4 -10.62 15.12 3.87
N GLN A 5 -9.48 15.06 4.55
CA GLN A 5 -8.55 16.18 4.71
C GLN A 5 -7.51 16.26 3.57
N GLY A 6 -7.61 15.39 2.56
CA GLY A 6 -6.68 15.36 1.43
C GLY A 6 -5.33 14.70 1.73
N ARG A 7 -5.22 13.93 2.82
CA ARG A 7 -3.98 13.25 3.18
C ARG A 7 -3.93 11.85 2.55
N PRO A 8 -2.86 11.51 1.83
CA PRO A 8 -2.68 10.17 1.30
C PRO A 8 -2.25 9.19 2.40
N TRP A 9 -2.85 8.01 2.40
CA TRP A 9 -2.57 6.93 3.33
C TRP A 9 -2.23 5.64 2.59
N ALA A 10 -1.18 4.98 3.02
CA ALA A 10 -0.82 3.63 2.62
C ALA A 10 -1.21 2.65 3.71
N SER A 11 -1.74 1.51 3.32
CA SER A 11 -2.08 0.41 4.22
C SER A 11 -1.74 -0.93 3.56
N MET A 12 -1.64 -1.95 4.36
CA MET A 12 -1.39 -3.31 3.88
C MET A 12 -2.65 -4.16 4.05
N ALA A 13 -3.05 -4.83 2.98
CA ALA A 13 -4.07 -5.86 3.01
C ALA A 13 -3.41 -7.23 2.84
N GLU A 14 -3.78 -8.15 3.69
CA GLU A 14 -3.30 -9.52 3.67
C GLU A 14 -4.47 -10.50 3.77
N GLY A 15 -4.27 -11.72 3.31
CA GLY A 15 -5.30 -12.75 3.37
C GLY A 15 -4.75 -14.11 2.96
N ARG A 16 -5.58 -15.15 3.09
CA ARG A 16 -5.24 -16.48 2.60
C ARG A 16 -5.06 -16.47 1.08
N PRO A 17 -4.27 -17.38 0.51
CA PRO A 17 -4.13 -17.47 -0.95
C PRO A 17 -5.49 -17.46 -1.65
N GLY A 18 -5.63 -16.59 -2.66
CA GLY A 18 -6.89 -16.36 -3.35
C GLY A 18 -7.79 -15.29 -2.73
N PHE A 19 -7.32 -14.53 -1.73
CA PHE A 19 -8.08 -13.39 -1.19
C PHE A 19 -8.24 -12.25 -2.22
N VAL A 20 -7.38 -12.18 -3.22
CA VAL A 20 -7.50 -11.28 -4.37
C VAL A 20 -8.00 -12.07 -5.57
N ARG A 21 -9.09 -11.62 -6.18
CA ARG A 21 -9.71 -12.28 -7.35
C ARG A 21 -10.12 -11.23 -8.38
N ALA A 22 -10.08 -11.62 -9.65
CA ALA A 22 -10.61 -10.83 -10.77
C ALA A 22 -11.82 -11.58 -11.38
N PRO A 23 -13.04 -11.36 -10.87
CA PRO A 23 -14.24 -12.05 -11.37
C PRO A 23 -14.61 -11.61 -12.80
N GLN A 24 -14.18 -10.41 -13.18
CA GLN A 24 -14.35 -9.84 -14.52
C GLN A 24 -13.06 -9.08 -14.92
N PRO A 25 -12.82 -8.83 -16.20
CA PRO A 25 -11.59 -8.19 -16.68
C PRO A 25 -11.29 -6.82 -16.05
N GLN A 26 -12.32 -6.07 -15.66
CA GLN A 26 -12.20 -4.74 -15.10
C GLN A 26 -12.66 -4.66 -13.64
N THR A 27 -12.76 -5.80 -12.96
CA THR A 27 -13.19 -5.85 -11.57
C THR A 27 -12.19 -6.65 -10.74
N LEU A 28 -11.73 -6.05 -9.65
CA LEU A 28 -10.90 -6.73 -8.66
C LEU A 28 -11.67 -6.83 -7.34
N GLN A 29 -11.65 -8.00 -6.74
CA GLN A 29 -12.20 -8.23 -5.41
C GLN A 29 -11.08 -8.59 -4.43
N LEU A 30 -11.06 -7.90 -3.30
CA LEU A 30 -10.22 -8.22 -2.15
C LEU A 30 -11.11 -8.74 -1.02
N ASN A 31 -10.90 -10.01 -0.66
CA ASN A 31 -11.55 -10.63 0.50
C ASN A 31 -10.60 -10.54 1.69
N ALA A 32 -10.52 -9.35 2.28
CA ALA A 32 -9.65 -9.05 3.41
C ALA A 32 -10.35 -8.09 4.38
N GLU A 33 -10.16 -8.33 5.66
CA GLU A 33 -10.57 -7.38 6.69
C GLU A 33 -9.51 -6.29 6.83
N LEU A 34 -9.93 -5.04 6.63
CA LEU A 34 -9.10 -3.88 6.89
C LEU A 34 -9.38 -3.39 8.31
N PRO A 35 -8.35 -3.06 9.10
CA PRO A 35 -8.54 -2.55 10.45
C PRO A 35 -9.44 -1.32 10.47
N THR A 36 -10.37 -1.24 11.42
CA THR A 36 -11.34 -0.13 11.50
C THR A 36 -10.69 1.20 11.92
N ASP A 37 -9.55 1.13 12.58
CA ASP A 37 -8.75 2.27 13.02
C ASP A 37 -7.68 2.71 11.99
N ASP A 38 -7.61 2.01 10.85
CA ASP A 38 -6.71 2.36 9.74
C ASP A 38 -7.30 3.54 8.94
N PRO A 39 -6.59 4.67 8.85
CA PRO A 39 -7.05 5.83 8.08
C PRO A 39 -7.28 5.54 6.60
N ALA A 40 -6.46 4.66 5.99
CA ALA A 40 -6.67 4.25 4.60
C ALA A 40 -7.99 3.49 4.45
N ALA A 41 -8.28 2.57 5.38
CA ALA A 41 -9.54 1.85 5.39
C ALA A 41 -10.73 2.81 5.53
N ALA A 42 -10.67 3.76 6.47
CA ALA A 42 -11.74 4.74 6.67
C ALA A 42 -12.03 5.59 5.42
N ALA A 43 -11.02 5.84 4.59
CA ALA A 43 -11.14 6.62 3.35
C ALA A 43 -11.75 5.84 2.17
N LEU A 44 -11.81 4.51 2.25
CA LEU A 44 -12.33 3.67 1.16
C LEU A 44 -13.86 3.58 1.22
N ARG A 45 -14.51 4.39 0.41
CA ARG A 45 -15.98 4.41 0.23
C ARG A 45 -16.32 4.20 -1.24
N PRO A 46 -17.54 3.74 -1.60
CA PRO A 46 -17.95 3.70 -2.99
C PRO A 46 -17.70 5.04 -3.70
N GLY A 47 -17.07 4.98 -4.87
CA GLY A 47 -16.62 6.13 -5.64
C GLY A 47 -15.23 6.68 -5.27
N SER A 48 -14.62 6.29 -4.15
CA SER A 48 -13.26 6.73 -3.79
C SER A 48 -12.22 6.19 -4.75
N ALA A 49 -11.28 7.04 -5.17
CA ALA A 49 -10.12 6.60 -5.92
C ALA A 49 -9.18 5.74 -5.05
N ILE A 50 -8.63 4.70 -5.63
CA ILE A 50 -7.72 3.77 -4.96
C ILE A 50 -6.55 3.40 -5.87
N GLY A 51 -5.35 3.35 -5.28
CA GLY A 51 -4.17 2.76 -5.89
C GLY A 51 -3.77 1.51 -5.11
N LEU A 52 -3.49 0.43 -5.82
CA LEU A 52 -3.07 -0.84 -5.25
C LEU A 52 -1.72 -1.27 -5.83
N LEU A 53 -0.95 -1.93 -5.02
CA LEU A 53 0.27 -2.60 -5.42
C LEU A 53 0.26 -4.03 -4.89
N GLY A 54 0.03 -4.99 -5.80
CA GLY A 54 0.26 -6.41 -5.52
C GLY A 54 1.75 -6.71 -5.69
N ILE A 55 2.36 -7.35 -4.70
CA ILE A 55 3.78 -7.71 -4.72
C ILE A 55 3.98 -9.15 -4.30
N GLU A 56 4.75 -9.89 -5.10
CA GLU A 56 5.23 -11.24 -4.80
C GLU A 56 6.73 -11.19 -4.53
N LEU A 57 7.11 -11.24 -3.26
CA LEU A 57 8.50 -11.03 -2.86
C LEU A 57 9.44 -12.15 -3.33
N HIS A 58 8.96 -13.41 -3.35
CA HIS A 58 9.74 -14.58 -3.75
C HIS A 58 10.04 -14.61 -5.26
N SER A 59 9.16 -14.05 -6.09
CA SER A 59 9.34 -13.97 -7.55
C SER A 59 9.80 -12.59 -8.01
N ARG A 60 9.88 -11.62 -7.11
CA ARG A 60 10.15 -10.21 -7.40
C ARG A 60 9.20 -9.62 -8.44
N ARG A 61 7.96 -10.05 -8.44
CA ARG A 61 6.90 -9.51 -9.32
C ARG A 61 6.07 -8.51 -8.56
N ARG A 62 5.68 -7.45 -9.24
CA ARG A 62 4.70 -6.50 -8.72
C ARG A 62 3.81 -6.00 -9.85
N ASN A 63 2.54 -5.84 -9.52
CA ASN A 63 1.54 -5.25 -10.39
C ASN A 63 0.93 -4.05 -9.70
N ARG A 64 0.76 -2.99 -10.46
CA ARG A 64 0.07 -1.78 -10.01
C ARG A 64 -1.32 -1.76 -10.61
N ILE A 65 -2.30 -1.37 -9.81
CA ILE A 65 -3.69 -1.24 -10.21
C ILE A 65 -4.21 0.08 -9.67
N ASN A 66 -4.79 0.89 -10.53
CA ASN A 66 -5.45 2.13 -10.16
C ASN A 66 -6.90 2.05 -10.60
N GLY A 67 -7.80 2.62 -9.82
CA GLY A 67 -9.23 2.59 -10.10
C GLY A 67 -10.04 3.25 -8.99
N HIS A 68 -11.27 2.80 -8.85
CA HIS A 68 -12.21 3.32 -7.85
C HIS A 68 -12.95 2.19 -7.13
N VAL A 69 -13.34 2.48 -5.91
CA VAL A 69 -14.12 1.54 -5.09
C VAL A 69 -15.53 1.46 -5.66
N LEU A 70 -15.98 0.26 -6.02
CA LEU A 70 -17.37 -0.02 -6.42
C LEU A 70 -18.24 -0.31 -5.21
N THR A 71 -17.79 -1.25 -4.40
CA THR A 71 -18.52 -1.72 -3.22
C THR A 71 -17.57 -1.97 -2.07
N ARG A 72 -18.03 -1.66 -0.87
CA ARG A 72 -17.37 -2.05 0.38
C ARG A 72 -18.37 -2.66 1.33
N ALA A 73 -18.10 -3.87 1.75
CA ALA A 73 -18.85 -4.61 2.77
C ALA A 73 -17.88 -5.22 3.79
N ALA A 74 -18.39 -5.85 4.83
CA ALA A 74 -17.54 -6.57 5.79
C ALA A 74 -16.70 -7.62 5.08
N GLY A 75 -15.38 -7.52 5.18
CA GLY A 75 -14.44 -8.46 4.56
C GLY A 75 -14.34 -8.43 3.03
N LEU A 76 -15.06 -7.51 2.35
CA LEU A 76 -15.03 -7.41 0.89
C LEU A 76 -14.82 -5.98 0.44
N LEU A 77 -13.85 -5.78 -0.44
CA LEU A 77 -13.63 -4.56 -1.20
C LEU A 77 -13.65 -4.90 -2.69
N GLU A 78 -14.59 -4.30 -3.42
CA GLU A 78 -14.68 -4.46 -4.87
C GLU A 78 -14.25 -3.17 -5.56
N ILE A 79 -13.43 -3.30 -6.60
CA ILE A 79 -12.74 -2.19 -7.25
C ILE A 79 -12.97 -2.27 -8.75
N GLY A 80 -13.43 -1.18 -9.33
CA GLY A 80 -13.41 -0.95 -10.77
C GLY A 80 -12.02 -0.54 -11.20
N VAL A 81 -11.41 -1.35 -12.06
CA VAL A 81 -10.02 -1.17 -12.53
C VAL A 81 -10.00 -0.24 -13.74
N GLU A 82 -9.28 0.85 -13.63
CA GLU A 82 -9.01 1.79 -14.73
C GLU A 82 -7.69 1.49 -15.42
N HIS A 83 -6.64 1.23 -14.63
CA HIS A 83 -5.31 0.92 -15.12
C HIS A 83 -4.73 -0.28 -14.37
N ALA A 84 -4.11 -1.20 -15.10
CA ALA A 84 -3.39 -2.33 -14.53
C ALA A 84 -2.12 -2.58 -15.35
N PHE A 85 -0.96 -2.61 -14.72
CA PHE A 85 0.31 -2.84 -15.38
C PHE A 85 1.35 -3.44 -14.46
N GLY A 86 2.26 -4.22 -15.06
CA GLY A 86 3.44 -4.74 -14.37
C GLY A 86 4.50 -3.66 -14.22
N ASN A 87 5.23 -3.70 -13.13
CA ASN A 87 6.35 -2.81 -12.87
C ASN A 87 7.68 -3.56 -12.88
N CYS A 88 8.76 -2.83 -13.14
CA CYS A 88 10.12 -3.32 -13.02
C CYS A 88 10.38 -3.98 -11.65
N PRO A 89 11.12 -5.10 -11.55
CA PRO A 89 11.45 -5.77 -10.30
C PRO A 89 12.47 -5.03 -9.41
N GLN A 90 13.08 -3.96 -9.89
CA GLN A 90 14.01 -3.13 -9.12
C GLN A 90 13.24 -2.42 -8.00
N TYR A 91 13.66 -2.42 -6.92
CA TYR A 91 14.61 -2.96 -5.98
C TYR A 91 13.89 -3.85 -4.96
N ILE A 92 13.09 -4.79 -5.45
CA ILE A 92 12.33 -5.70 -4.59
C ILE A 92 13.32 -6.62 -3.87
N GLN A 93 13.29 -6.60 -2.55
CA GLN A 93 14.07 -7.52 -1.74
C GLN A 93 13.43 -8.90 -1.79
N HIS A 94 14.21 -9.92 -2.16
CA HIS A 94 13.73 -11.30 -2.21
C HIS A 94 13.43 -11.81 -0.80
N ARG A 95 12.26 -12.43 -0.63
CA ARG A 95 11.85 -13.07 0.62
C ARG A 95 11.04 -14.32 0.33
N ASP A 96 11.33 -15.37 1.07
CA ASP A 96 10.48 -16.54 1.13
C ASP A 96 9.29 -16.25 2.06
N VAL A 97 8.10 -16.54 1.58
CA VAL A 97 6.86 -16.31 2.32
C VAL A 97 6.44 -17.61 2.99
N GLN A 98 6.34 -17.60 4.30
CA GLN A 98 5.74 -18.67 5.06
C GLN A 98 4.32 -18.27 5.44
N ILE A 99 3.35 -19.09 5.07
CA ILE A 99 1.95 -18.89 5.46
C ILE A 99 1.75 -19.57 6.80
N ASN A 100 1.76 -18.78 7.86
CA ASN A 100 1.39 -19.28 9.18
C ASN A 100 -0.12 -19.53 9.25
N ALA A 101 -0.53 -20.54 10.01
CA ALA A 101 -1.94 -20.65 10.36
C ALA A 101 -2.33 -19.35 11.08
N VAL A 102 -3.26 -18.61 10.50
CA VAL A 102 -3.72 -17.34 11.08
C VAL A 102 -4.39 -17.67 12.40
N ASP A 103 -3.72 -17.32 13.48
CA ASP A 103 -4.35 -17.32 14.79
C ASP A 103 -5.24 -16.07 14.86
N HIS A 104 -6.53 -16.26 14.64
CA HIS A 104 -7.53 -15.19 14.70
C HIS A 104 -7.68 -14.59 16.12
N GLN A 105 -6.94 -15.12 17.11
CA GLN A 105 -6.96 -14.66 18.50
C GLN A 105 -5.86 -13.64 18.82
N ILE A 106 -4.94 -13.36 17.87
CA ILE A 106 -3.95 -12.30 18.10
C ILE A 106 -4.66 -10.96 17.95
N GLU A 107 -5.00 -10.34 19.09
CA GLU A 107 -5.47 -8.96 19.11
C GLU A 107 -4.39 -8.06 18.50
N ARG A 108 -4.74 -7.39 17.41
CA ARG A 108 -3.86 -6.37 16.85
C ARG A 108 -3.82 -5.19 17.82
N PRO A 109 -2.63 -4.67 18.17
CA PRO A 109 -2.56 -3.46 18.99
C PRO A 109 -3.23 -2.30 18.24
N ALA A 110 -3.94 -1.46 18.98
CA ALA A 110 -4.59 -0.28 18.40
C ALA A 110 -3.57 0.63 17.71
N ALA A 111 -3.99 1.24 16.59
CA ALA A 111 -3.14 2.16 15.86
C ALA A 111 -2.77 3.37 16.72
N GLN A 112 -1.47 3.69 16.75
CA GLN A 112 -0.95 4.84 17.49
C GLN A 112 -0.69 6.00 16.51
N ARG A 113 -1.29 7.14 16.78
CA ARG A 113 -1.05 8.37 16.02
C ARG A 113 0.01 9.22 16.72
N ARG A 114 0.98 9.71 15.96
CA ARG A 114 2.08 10.54 16.44
C ARG A 114 2.26 11.77 15.57
N SER A 115 2.73 12.86 16.14
CA SER A 115 3.02 14.11 15.43
C SER A 115 4.46 14.21 14.93
N GLY A 116 5.32 13.25 15.30
CA GLY A 116 6.72 13.19 14.90
C GLY A 116 7.27 11.78 14.99
N LEU A 117 8.53 11.61 14.65
CA LEU A 117 9.22 10.32 14.70
C LEU A 117 9.76 10.08 16.12
N ASP A 118 9.23 9.09 16.81
CA ASP A 118 9.81 8.59 18.05
C ASP A 118 10.95 7.59 17.80
N ASP A 119 11.60 7.13 18.86
CA ASP A 119 12.75 6.21 18.74
C ASP A 119 12.37 4.88 18.11
N ALA A 120 11.16 4.39 18.36
CA ALA A 120 10.66 3.16 17.74
C ALA A 120 10.47 3.34 16.23
N ALA A 121 9.87 4.45 15.79
CA ALA A 121 9.72 4.78 14.38
C ALA A 121 11.08 4.98 13.69
N ARG A 122 12.02 5.69 14.34
CA ARG A 122 13.39 5.88 13.84
C ARG A 122 14.12 4.55 13.66
N THR A 123 14.01 3.67 14.65
CA THR A 123 14.64 2.33 14.61
C THR A 123 14.05 1.50 13.47
N LEU A 124 12.73 1.50 13.33
CA LEU A 124 12.04 0.78 12.25
C LEU A 124 12.51 1.27 10.87
N ILE A 125 12.55 2.58 10.67
CA ILE A 125 13.00 3.19 9.40
C ILE A 125 14.47 2.87 9.13
N ALA A 126 15.34 2.96 10.14
CA ALA A 126 16.76 2.68 9.99
C ALA A 126 17.07 1.21 9.66
N GLN A 127 16.19 0.28 10.04
CA GLN A 127 16.32 -1.15 9.76
C GLN A 127 15.58 -1.58 8.48
N ALA A 128 14.71 -0.72 7.95
CA ALA A 128 13.92 -1.05 6.77
C ALA A 128 14.79 -1.11 5.51
N ASP A 129 14.53 -2.11 4.69
CA ASP A 129 15.06 -2.26 3.33
C ASP A 129 13.98 -2.01 2.26
N THR A 130 12.77 -1.73 2.70
CA THR A 130 11.58 -1.58 1.86
C THR A 130 10.61 -0.63 2.54
N PHE A 131 10.00 0.25 1.76
CA PHE A 131 8.81 1.00 2.20
C PHE A 131 7.83 1.20 1.04
N PHE A 132 6.60 1.57 1.39
CA PHE A 132 5.55 1.90 0.44
C PHE A 132 5.14 3.36 0.62
N VAL A 133 4.83 4.01 -0.50
CA VAL A 133 4.39 5.41 -0.50
C VAL A 133 3.12 5.56 -1.32
N ALA A 134 2.11 6.19 -0.71
CA ALA A 134 0.90 6.61 -1.39
C ALA A 134 1.07 8.04 -1.88
N SER A 135 0.63 8.30 -3.11
CA SER A 135 0.57 9.63 -3.69
C SER A 135 -0.71 9.82 -4.47
N TYR A 136 -1.06 11.06 -4.78
CA TYR A 136 -2.19 11.35 -5.65
C TYR A 136 -2.00 12.67 -6.38
N ILE A 137 -2.74 12.82 -7.47
CA ILE A 137 -2.95 14.09 -8.13
C ILE A 137 -4.45 14.41 -8.17
N GLU A 138 -4.78 15.67 -8.09
CA GLU A 138 -6.12 16.17 -8.33
C GLU A 138 -6.22 16.62 -9.79
N ARG A 139 -7.21 16.09 -10.51
CA ARG A 139 -7.44 16.42 -11.91
C ARG A 139 -8.28 17.69 -12.02
N ALA A 140 -8.30 18.29 -13.20
CA ALA A 140 -9.05 19.52 -13.47
C ALA A 140 -10.57 19.39 -13.23
N ASP A 141 -11.12 18.19 -13.33
CA ASP A 141 -12.52 17.86 -13.05
C ASP A 141 -12.82 17.60 -11.57
N GLY A 142 -11.82 17.77 -10.69
CA GLY A 142 -11.93 17.51 -9.25
C GLY A 142 -11.80 16.02 -8.87
N SER A 143 -11.68 15.13 -9.84
CA SER A 143 -11.41 13.73 -9.56
C SER A 143 -9.95 13.52 -9.10
N ARG A 144 -9.69 12.44 -8.37
CA ARG A 144 -8.35 12.09 -7.90
C ARG A 144 -7.83 10.85 -8.60
N SER A 145 -6.55 10.88 -8.95
CA SER A 145 -5.82 9.68 -9.37
C SER A 145 -4.84 9.32 -8.26
N VAL A 146 -5.03 8.16 -7.65
CA VAL A 146 -4.25 7.70 -6.50
C VAL A 146 -3.29 6.61 -6.95
N ASP A 147 -2.08 6.66 -6.45
CA ASP A 147 -1.05 5.69 -6.76
C ASP A 147 -0.39 5.12 -5.52
N MET A 148 0.15 3.91 -5.66
CA MET A 148 0.92 3.21 -4.64
C MET A 148 2.23 2.76 -5.23
N SER A 149 3.33 3.20 -4.64
CA SER A 149 4.68 2.87 -5.07
C SER A 149 5.44 2.09 -4.00
N HIS A 150 6.36 1.25 -4.47
CA HIS A 150 7.33 0.53 -3.65
C HIS A 150 8.71 1.16 -3.84
N ARG A 151 9.44 1.29 -2.75
CA ARG A 151 10.85 1.66 -2.74
C ARG A 151 11.61 0.62 -1.94
N GLY A 152 12.74 0.18 -2.48
CA GLY A 152 13.60 -0.78 -1.81
C GLY A 152 15.08 -0.43 -1.95
N GLY A 153 15.88 -0.92 -1.02
CA GLY A 153 17.32 -0.72 -0.98
C GLY A 153 17.96 -1.67 0.02
N GLN A 154 19.19 -1.42 0.39
CA GLN A 154 19.80 -2.09 1.55
C GLN A 154 19.19 -1.50 2.83
N ALA A 155 19.17 -2.28 3.91
CA ALA A 155 18.72 -1.77 5.20
C ALA A 155 19.48 -0.47 5.56
N GLY A 156 18.72 0.54 6.01
CA GLY A 156 19.27 1.87 6.30
C GLY A 156 19.41 2.79 5.09
N PHE A 157 18.86 2.44 3.92
CA PHE A 157 18.91 3.32 2.74
C PHE A 157 18.12 4.62 2.90
N VAL A 158 17.18 4.67 3.85
CA VAL A 158 16.48 5.90 4.26
C VAL A 158 17.22 6.51 5.43
N ARG A 159 17.74 7.73 5.26
CA ARG A 159 18.42 8.46 6.33
C ARG A 159 17.43 9.31 7.12
N VAL A 160 17.50 9.22 8.44
CA VAL A 160 16.65 9.97 9.36
C VAL A 160 17.48 11.03 10.08
N GLU A 161 17.12 12.30 9.94
CA GLU A 161 17.76 13.42 10.63
C GLU A 161 16.69 14.32 11.25
N GLY A 162 16.57 14.31 12.57
CA GLY A 162 15.41 14.94 13.22
C GLY A 162 14.11 14.31 12.76
N ASP A 163 13.16 15.08 12.28
CA ASP A 163 11.90 14.60 11.67
C ASP A 163 11.95 14.61 10.13
N CYS A 164 13.16 14.68 9.56
CA CYS A 164 13.39 14.67 8.13
C CYS A 164 13.84 13.28 7.66
N LEU A 165 13.25 12.80 6.56
CA LEU A 165 13.65 11.59 5.87
C LEU A 165 14.34 11.96 4.57
N THR A 166 15.59 11.50 4.37
CA THR A 166 16.29 11.58 3.10
C THR A 166 16.21 10.24 2.40
N ILE A 167 15.55 10.21 1.26
CA ILE A 167 15.29 9.01 0.47
C ILE A 167 16.07 9.12 -0.85
N PRO A 168 16.95 8.17 -1.18
CA PRO A 168 17.67 8.19 -2.44
C PRO A 168 16.75 7.88 -3.61
N ASP A 169 16.95 8.59 -4.70
CA ASP A 169 16.31 8.28 -5.97
C ASP A 169 17.24 7.41 -6.81
N PHE A 170 17.03 6.10 -6.77
CA PHE A 170 17.85 5.15 -7.51
C PHE A 170 17.47 5.12 -9.00
N ALA A 171 18.45 4.79 -9.84
CA ALA A 171 18.25 4.61 -11.27
C ALA A 171 17.10 3.61 -11.54
N GLY A 172 16.15 4.00 -12.40
CA GLY A 172 14.95 3.23 -12.71
C GLY A 172 13.71 3.58 -11.86
N ASN A 173 13.85 4.36 -10.80
CA ASN A 173 12.69 4.85 -10.04
C ASN A 173 11.83 5.84 -10.84
N LEU A 174 12.39 6.49 -11.86
CA LEU A 174 11.69 7.46 -12.71
C LEU A 174 10.68 6.82 -13.68
N HIS A 175 10.73 5.50 -13.85
CA HIS A 175 9.89 4.81 -14.82
C HIS A 175 8.57 4.37 -14.16
N PHE A 176 7.48 5.06 -14.48
CA PHE A 176 6.14 4.81 -13.92
C PHE A 176 6.04 4.96 -12.39
N ASN A 177 6.72 5.94 -11.83
CA ASN A 177 6.63 6.25 -10.40
C ASN A 177 6.16 7.68 -10.17
#